data_9ae63f5d5306f1981c5cf1da6e3056fb
#
_entry.id   9ae63f5d5306f1981c5cf1da6e3056fb
#
_cell.length_a   1.000
_cell.length_b   1.000
_cell.length_c   1.000
_cell.angle_alpha   90.00
_cell.angle_beta   90.00
_cell.angle_gamma   90.00
#
_symmetry.space_group_name_H-M   'P 1'
#
loop_
_entity.id
_entity.type
_entity.pdbx_description
1 polymer ?
#
loop_
_entity_poly.entity_id
_entity_poly.type
_entity_poly.pdbx_seq_one_letter_code
_entity_poly.pdbx_strand_id
1 'polypeptide(L)'
;MKFLRTLFVPLLSAAVALATLLPVASHAQESKPVKSGYLSVNGVNYHYQVHGKGEPLLLLHGGLGQFEMFGPVLAGLVKTRQVIGVDLYGHGRTALTDRPVSLIDMGDDMAQIIEKLGYGQVDVMGYSMGGGVGFRLAVQHPERVRRLVLVSAGYAQDGFFPEMLPMQAQVGAAMADMMKETPMYKSYVAVAPRPQDFPKLLDQMGAMMRKPYDYAEDVKKLAMPVMLVYGDSDMYRPEHIVKFYQLLGGGLKDAGWGRENMAKNRLAILPGYTHYDLFLAPSLVPTVLPFLDGKSNTAGWAQQVEGQAQRK
;
A
#
# COMPACT_ATOMS: atom_id res chain seq x y z
N MET A 1 86.03 19.72 -9.95
CA MET A 1 85.72 18.81 -8.86
C MET A 1 84.29 19.07 -8.42
N LYS A 2 83.32 18.27 -8.84
CA LYS A 2 81.89 18.29 -8.37
C LYS A 2 81.47 16.84 -8.24
N PHE A 3 81.28 16.41 -6.98
CA PHE A 3 80.79 15.09 -6.63
C PHE A 3 79.27 14.94 -6.97
N LEU A 4 78.95 13.97 -7.76
CA LEU A 4 77.58 13.50 -8.02
C LEU A 4 77.22 12.48 -6.91
N ARG A 5 76.24 12.77 -6.06
CA ARG A 5 75.67 11.81 -5.12
C ARG A 5 74.37 11.20 -5.79
N THR A 6 74.45 9.95 -6.12
CA THR A 6 73.34 9.14 -6.57
C THR A 6 72.46 8.74 -5.38
N LEU A 7 71.21 9.19 -5.33
CA LEU A 7 70.22 8.74 -4.37
C LEU A 7 69.46 7.54 -4.94
N PHE A 8 69.63 6.40 -4.30
CA PHE A 8 68.80 5.23 -4.51
C PHE A 8 67.45 5.42 -3.80
N VAL A 9 66.34 5.36 -4.54
CA VAL A 9 64.98 5.29 -4.01
C VAL A 9 64.49 3.85 -4.20
N PRO A 10 64.08 3.14 -3.12
CA PRO A 10 63.46 1.83 -3.31
C PRO A 10 61.99 1.99 -3.76
N LEU A 11 61.64 1.35 -4.88
CA LEU A 11 60.26 1.20 -5.30
C LEU A 11 59.52 0.25 -4.34
N LEU A 12 58.60 0.81 -3.59
CA LEU A 12 57.62 0.06 -2.82
C LEU A 12 56.44 -0.28 -3.76
N SER A 13 56.36 -1.53 -4.16
CA SER A 13 55.24 -2.03 -4.95
C SER A 13 54.02 -2.16 -4.03
N ALA A 14 53.10 -1.19 -4.09
CA ALA A 14 51.79 -1.31 -3.47
C ALA A 14 50.87 -2.11 -4.39
N ALA A 15 50.61 -3.37 -4.04
CA ALA A 15 49.54 -4.17 -4.67
C ALA A 15 48.19 -3.62 -4.20
N VAL A 16 47.52 -2.86 -5.06
CA VAL A 16 46.13 -2.45 -4.84
C VAL A 16 45.26 -3.66 -5.17
N ALA A 17 44.78 -4.33 -4.12
CA ALA A 17 43.71 -5.33 -4.24
C ALA A 17 42.42 -4.61 -4.62
N LEU A 18 42.03 -4.67 -5.90
CA LEU A 18 40.74 -4.20 -6.42
C LEU A 18 39.67 -5.18 -5.95
N ALA A 19 39.08 -4.94 -4.78
CA ALA A 19 37.90 -5.67 -4.35
C ALA A 19 36.73 -5.23 -5.24
N THR A 20 36.40 -6.04 -6.23
CA THR A 20 35.18 -5.90 -7.02
C THR A 20 33.99 -6.14 -6.11
N LEU A 21 33.40 -5.07 -5.61
CA LEU A 21 32.06 -5.08 -5.00
C LEU A 21 31.05 -5.42 -6.11
N LEU A 22 30.80 -6.71 -6.29
CA LEU A 22 29.62 -7.14 -7.03
C LEU A 22 28.39 -6.64 -6.25
N PRO A 23 27.44 -5.95 -6.91
CA PRO A 23 26.19 -5.65 -6.24
C PRO A 23 25.51 -6.99 -5.95
N VAL A 24 25.41 -7.35 -4.67
CA VAL A 24 24.53 -8.42 -4.23
C VAL A 24 23.12 -7.88 -4.47
N ALA A 25 22.58 -8.17 -5.65
CA ALA A 25 21.16 -8.06 -5.89
C ALA A 25 20.49 -9.05 -4.92
N SER A 26 20.09 -8.56 -3.76
CA SER A 26 19.21 -9.28 -2.86
C SER A 26 17.90 -9.50 -3.60
N HIS A 27 17.81 -10.58 -4.34
CA HIS A 27 16.53 -11.11 -4.79
C HIS A 27 15.81 -11.52 -3.52
N ALA A 28 14.92 -10.67 -3.03
CA ALA A 28 13.95 -11.07 -2.03
C ALA A 28 13.28 -12.33 -2.59
N GLN A 29 13.55 -13.48 -2.00
CA GLN A 29 13.01 -14.76 -2.44
C GLN A 29 11.49 -14.63 -2.37
N GLU A 30 10.83 -14.56 -3.52
CA GLU A 30 9.36 -14.49 -3.60
C GLU A 30 8.82 -15.70 -2.85
N SER A 31 8.08 -15.44 -1.78
CA SER A 31 7.42 -16.50 -1.03
C SER A 31 6.37 -17.15 -1.94
N LYS A 32 6.55 -18.43 -2.27
CA LYS A 32 5.53 -19.15 -3.04
C LYS A 32 4.19 -19.09 -2.31
N PRO A 33 3.08 -18.87 -3.03
CA PRO A 33 1.76 -18.86 -2.42
C PRO A 33 1.45 -20.24 -1.81
N VAL A 34 0.82 -20.22 -0.64
CA VAL A 34 0.27 -21.45 -0.01
C VAL A 34 -0.94 -21.94 -0.80
N LYS A 35 -1.70 -20.99 -1.38
CA LYS A 35 -2.87 -21.24 -2.21
C LYS A 35 -3.00 -20.13 -3.25
N SER A 36 -3.39 -20.47 -4.46
CA SER A 36 -3.73 -19.50 -5.52
C SER A 36 -4.82 -20.08 -6.40
N GLY A 37 -5.54 -19.21 -7.11
CA GLY A 37 -6.59 -19.63 -8.02
C GLY A 37 -7.49 -18.48 -8.42
N TYR A 38 -8.68 -18.84 -8.87
CA TYR A 38 -9.69 -17.88 -9.30
C TYR A 38 -10.98 -18.09 -8.52
N LEU A 39 -11.69 -16.98 -8.27
CA LEU A 39 -13.03 -16.96 -7.67
C LEU A 39 -13.97 -16.17 -8.56
N SER A 40 -15.09 -16.78 -8.94
CA SER A 40 -16.14 -16.08 -9.66
C SER A 40 -17.01 -15.29 -8.67
N VAL A 41 -17.05 -13.97 -8.84
CA VAL A 41 -17.81 -13.03 -8.03
C VAL A 41 -18.44 -11.99 -8.95
N ASN A 42 -19.76 -11.84 -8.92
CA ASN A 42 -20.51 -10.83 -9.67
C ASN A 42 -20.13 -10.76 -11.16
N GLY A 43 -19.93 -11.90 -11.81
CA GLY A 43 -19.57 -12.01 -13.23
C GLY A 43 -18.09 -11.74 -13.55
N VAL A 44 -17.24 -11.57 -12.54
CA VAL A 44 -15.80 -11.41 -12.68
C VAL A 44 -15.08 -12.63 -12.09
N ASN A 45 -14.07 -13.12 -12.80
CA ASN A 45 -13.23 -14.21 -12.33
C ASN A 45 -11.94 -13.63 -11.71
N TYR A 46 -11.98 -13.38 -10.40
CA TYR A 46 -10.89 -12.76 -9.65
C TYR A 46 -9.75 -13.73 -9.39
N HIS A 47 -8.54 -13.35 -9.78
CA HIS A 47 -7.33 -14.05 -9.37
C HIS A 47 -6.98 -13.67 -7.94
N TYR A 48 -6.61 -14.68 -7.13
CA TYR A 48 -6.15 -14.47 -5.76
C TYR A 48 -4.96 -15.36 -5.42
N GLN A 49 -4.19 -14.93 -4.44
CA GLN A 49 -3.08 -15.66 -3.85
C GLN A 49 -3.17 -15.55 -2.32
N VAL A 50 -2.77 -16.62 -1.61
CA VAL A 50 -2.65 -16.62 -0.16
C VAL A 50 -1.22 -16.96 0.21
N HIS A 51 -0.58 -16.13 1.02
CA HIS A 51 0.81 -16.28 1.44
C HIS A 51 0.91 -16.26 2.97
N GLY A 52 1.90 -16.96 3.52
CA GLY A 52 2.18 -16.96 4.96
C GLY A 52 1.12 -17.66 5.81
N LYS A 53 1.18 -17.40 7.11
CA LYS A 53 0.27 -17.93 8.15
C LYS A 53 0.04 -16.87 9.21
N GLY A 54 -1.02 -17.00 9.99
CA GLY A 54 -1.38 -16.09 11.07
C GLY A 54 -2.72 -15.40 10.82
N GLU A 55 -2.91 -14.22 11.42
CA GLU A 55 -4.13 -13.42 11.26
C GLU A 55 -4.32 -13.00 9.79
N PRO A 56 -5.53 -13.16 9.23
CA PRO A 56 -5.78 -12.86 7.83
C PRO A 56 -5.71 -11.35 7.54
N LEU A 57 -5.00 -11.00 6.47
CA LEU A 57 -4.85 -9.65 5.96
C LEU A 57 -5.15 -9.64 4.45
N LEU A 58 -6.23 -8.97 4.06
CA LEU A 58 -6.51 -8.66 2.66
C LEU A 58 -5.62 -7.50 2.22
N LEU A 59 -4.79 -7.71 1.19
CA LEU A 59 -3.85 -6.73 0.64
C LEU A 59 -4.27 -6.37 -0.78
N LEU A 60 -4.57 -5.07 -1.01
CA LEU A 60 -5.12 -4.54 -2.25
C LEU A 60 -4.16 -3.53 -2.89
N HIS A 61 -3.80 -3.79 -4.16
CA HIS A 61 -2.84 -2.99 -4.92
C HIS A 61 -3.43 -1.71 -5.52
N GLY A 62 -2.57 -0.79 -5.96
CA GLY A 62 -2.94 0.45 -6.63
C GLY A 62 -3.36 0.26 -8.09
N GLY A 63 -3.90 1.33 -8.70
CA GLY A 63 -4.26 1.34 -10.11
C GLY A 63 -3.08 1.02 -11.02
N LEU A 64 -3.35 0.33 -12.14
CA LEU A 64 -2.36 -0.20 -13.09
C LEU A 64 -1.30 -1.12 -12.48
N GLY A 65 -1.53 -1.58 -11.23
CA GLY A 65 -0.68 -2.52 -10.53
C GLY A 65 -1.20 -3.96 -10.59
N GLN A 66 -0.60 -4.79 -9.77
CA GLN A 66 -0.99 -6.17 -9.48
C GLN A 66 -0.48 -6.55 -8.10
N PHE A 67 -0.89 -7.70 -7.57
CA PHE A 67 -0.53 -8.08 -6.21
C PHE A 67 0.98 -8.11 -5.96
N GLU A 68 1.77 -8.62 -6.90
CA GLU A 68 3.23 -8.74 -6.78
C GLU A 68 3.98 -7.40 -6.68
N MET A 69 3.30 -6.28 -6.95
CA MET A 69 3.92 -4.95 -6.81
C MET A 69 4.45 -4.68 -5.39
N PHE A 70 3.86 -5.31 -4.38
CA PHE A 70 4.24 -5.08 -2.98
C PHE A 70 5.62 -5.63 -2.58
N GLY A 71 6.23 -6.50 -3.39
CA GLY A 71 7.61 -6.96 -3.25
C GLY A 71 8.12 -7.12 -1.80
N PRO A 72 9.02 -6.22 -1.32
CA PRO A 72 9.58 -6.29 0.03
C PRO A 72 8.55 -6.15 1.15
N VAL A 73 7.46 -5.39 0.92
CA VAL A 73 6.37 -5.21 1.90
C VAL A 73 5.63 -6.53 2.10
N LEU A 74 5.30 -7.24 1.01
CA LEU A 74 4.73 -8.58 1.10
C LEU A 74 5.64 -9.52 1.89
N ALA A 75 6.94 -9.57 1.56
CA ALA A 75 7.91 -10.39 2.26
C ALA A 75 8.01 -10.10 3.76
N GLY A 76 7.78 -8.85 4.16
CA GLY A 76 7.71 -8.45 5.57
C GLY A 76 6.42 -8.90 6.27
N LEU A 77 5.28 -8.70 5.62
CA LEU A 77 3.95 -9.02 6.17
C LEU A 77 3.76 -10.53 6.38
N VAL A 78 4.19 -11.37 5.43
CA VAL A 78 4.00 -12.84 5.49
C VAL A 78 4.76 -13.52 6.63
N LYS A 79 5.69 -12.83 7.29
CA LYS A 79 6.41 -13.36 8.46
C LYS A 79 5.48 -13.63 9.65
N THR A 80 4.40 -12.85 9.76
CA THR A 80 3.48 -12.92 10.91
C THR A 80 2.01 -12.91 10.51
N ARG A 81 1.69 -12.73 9.23
CA ARG A 81 0.33 -12.62 8.69
C ARG A 81 0.06 -13.66 7.61
N GLN A 82 -1.18 -14.09 7.52
CA GLN A 82 -1.69 -14.75 6.33
C GLN A 82 -2.19 -13.66 5.37
N VAL A 83 -1.43 -13.38 4.33
CA VAL A 83 -1.75 -12.32 3.37
C VAL A 83 -2.57 -12.90 2.22
N ILE A 84 -3.74 -12.32 2.01
CA ILE A 84 -4.65 -12.60 0.89
C ILE A 84 -4.48 -11.48 -0.11
N GLY A 85 -3.83 -11.75 -1.23
CA GLY A 85 -3.69 -10.82 -2.34
C GLY A 85 -4.74 -11.08 -3.39
N VAL A 86 -5.34 -10.02 -3.92
CA VAL A 86 -6.31 -10.10 -5.02
C VAL A 86 -5.87 -9.16 -6.12
N ASP A 87 -5.78 -9.65 -7.35
CA ASP A 87 -5.66 -8.79 -8.52
C ASP A 87 -7.02 -8.12 -8.76
N LEU A 88 -7.08 -6.80 -8.62
CA LEU A 88 -8.33 -6.03 -8.72
C LEU A 88 -8.94 -6.13 -10.13
N TYR A 89 -10.23 -5.86 -10.24
CA TYR A 89 -10.96 -5.91 -11.51
C TYR A 89 -10.25 -5.18 -12.64
N GLY A 90 -9.99 -5.88 -13.73
CA GLY A 90 -9.28 -5.38 -14.90
C GLY A 90 -7.75 -5.30 -14.76
N HIS A 91 -7.19 -5.75 -13.62
CA HIS A 91 -5.77 -5.66 -13.31
C HIS A 91 -5.15 -7.04 -13.13
N GLY A 92 -3.83 -7.11 -13.31
CA GLY A 92 -3.07 -8.34 -13.14
C GLY A 92 -3.69 -9.50 -13.94
N ARG A 93 -3.99 -10.60 -13.27
CA ARG A 93 -4.62 -11.80 -13.89
C ARG A 93 -6.15 -11.77 -13.87
N THR A 94 -6.77 -10.72 -13.34
CA THR A 94 -8.22 -10.51 -13.33
C THR A 94 -8.65 -9.72 -14.57
N ALA A 95 -9.28 -10.39 -15.52
CA ALA A 95 -9.69 -9.77 -16.79
C ALA A 95 -10.80 -8.73 -16.61
N LEU A 96 -10.84 -7.73 -17.50
CA LEU A 96 -11.99 -6.88 -17.70
C LEU A 96 -13.18 -7.68 -18.23
N THR A 97 -14.38 -7.27 -17.85
CA THR A 97 -15.65 -7.66 -18.50
C THR A 97 -16.30 -6.40 -19.12
N ASP A 98 -17.60 -6.42 -19.32
CA ASP A 98 -18.34 -5.24 -19.79
C ASP A 98 -18.81 -4.35 -18.63
N ARG A 99 -18.59 -4.76 -17.38
CA ARG A 99 -18.90 -3.97 -16.18
C ARG A 99 -17.95 -2.75 -16.10
N PRO A 100 -18.44 -1.55 -15.79
CA PRO A 100 -17.56 -0.41 -15.54
C PRO A 100 -16.64 -0.61 -14.33
N VAL A 101 -15.46 0.00 -14.33
CA VAL A 101 -14.59 0.07 -13.15
C VAL A 101 -15.25 0.95 -12.10
N SER A 102 -15.47 0.42 -10.90
CA SER A 102 -16.15 1.07 -9.78
C SER A 102 -15.55 0.61 -8.45
N LEU A 103 -15.14 1.57 -7.61
CA LEU A 103 -14.62 1.25 -6.26
C LEU A 103 -15.72 0.65 -5.38
N ILE A 104 -16.97 1.09 -5.58
CA ILE A 104 -18.15 0.60 -4.84
C ILE A 104 -18.35 -0.88 -5.13
N ASP A 105 -18.45 -1.24 -6.42
CA ASP A 105 -18.69 -2.62 -6.83
C ASP A 105 -17.52 -3.53 -6.43
N MET A 106 -16.26 -3.03 -6.53
CA MET A 106 -15.10 -3.79 -6.05
C MET A 106 -15.11 -3.98 -4.53
N GLY A 107 -15.66 -3.03 -3.77
CA GLY A 107 -15.87 -3.19 -2.33
C GLY A 107 -16.80 -4.37 -2.02
N ASP A 108 -17.93 -4.47 -2.70
CA ASP A 108 -18.86 -5.60 -2.59
C ASP A 108 -18.22 -6.93 -3.03
N ASP A 109 -17.44 -6.88 -4.11
CA ASP A 109 -16.74 -8.08 -4.60
C ASP A 109 -15.73 -8.59 -3.57
N MET A 110 -14.98 -7.70 -2.90
CA MET A 110 -14.01 -8.10 -1.86
C MET A 110 -14.71 -8.75 -0.66
N ALA A 111 -15.89 -8.26 -0.25
CA ALA A 111 -16.68 -8.90 0.80
C ALA A 111 -17.04 -10.35 0.44
N GLN A 112 -17.48 -10.59 -0.79
CA GLN A 112 -17.80 -11.93 -1.26
C GLN A 112 -16.56 -12.83 -1.41
N ILE A 113 -15.40 -12.26 -1.82
CA ILE A 113 -14.14 -13.01 -1.89
C ILE A 113 -13.72 -13.47 -0.50
N ILE A 114 -13.78 -12.59 0.52
CA ILE A 114 -13.51 -12.92 1.92
C ILE A 114 -14.36 -14.10 2.36
N GLU A 115 -15.66 -14.05 2.10
CA GLU A 115 -16.63 -15.09 2.45
C GLU A 115 -16.34 -16.42 1.72
N LYS A 116 -16.14 -16.37 0.39
CA LYS A 116 -15.85 -17.57 -0.43
C LYS A 116 -14.53 -18.24 -0.06
N LEU A 117 -13.58 -17.49 0.48
CA LEU A 117 -12.32 -18.04 1.01
C LEU A 117 -12.46 -18.63 2.41
N GLY A 118 -13.64 -18.50 3.04
CA GLY A 118 -13.96 -19.05 4.36
C GLY A 118 -13.59 -18.14 5.53
N TYR A 119 -13.32 -16.84 5.28
CA TYR A 119 -13.05 -15.90 6.36
C TYR A 119 -14.33 -15.17 6.78
N GLY A 120 -14.57 -15.07 8.08
CA GLY A 120 -15.66 -14.24 8.63
C GLY A 120 -15.31 -12.77 8.60
N GLN A 121 -14.10 -12.45 9.08
CA GLN A 121 -13.58 -11.09 9.19
C GLN A 121 -12.07 -11.09 8.98
N VAL A 122 -11.52 -10.06 8.33
CA VAL A 122 -10.09 -9.89 8.05
C VAL A 122 -9.61 -8.49 8.40
N ASP A 123 -8.30 -8.32 8.59
CA ASP A 123 -7.69 -6.98 8.45
C ASP A 123 -7.61 -6.63 6.97
N VAL A 124 -7.65 -5.34 6.65
CA VAL A 124 -7.55 -4.85 5.27
C VAL A 124 -6.45 -3.81 5.19
N MET A 125 -5.57 -3.93 4.21
CA MET A 125 -4.60 -2.91 3.83
C MET A 125 -4.70 -2.67 2.34
N GLY A 126 -5.00 -1.43 1.95
CA GLY A 126 -5.11 -1.04 0.55
C GLY A 126 -4.24 0.17 0.23
N TYR A 127 -3.57 0.12 -0.92
CA TYR A 127 -2.76 1.21 -1.45
C TYR A 127 -3.46 1.91 -2.61
N SER A 128 -3.53 3.26 -2.58
CA SER A 128 -4.08 4.07 -3.68
C SER A 128 -5.51 3.60 -4.07
N MET A 129 -5.73 3.15 -5.29
CA MET A 129 -7.02 2.59 -5.74
C MET A 129 -7.46 1.43 -4.83
N GLY A 130 -6.54 0.54 -4.44
CA GLY A 130 -6.84 -0.54 -3.48
C GLY A 130 -7.23 -0.01 -2.10
N GLY A 131 -6.71 1.15 -1.70
CA GLY A 131 -7.17 1.87 -0.51
C GLY A 131 -8.62 2.35 -0.66
N GLY A 132 -8.98 2.90 -1.83
CA GLY A 132 -10.37 3.25 -2.15
C GLY A 132 -11.31 2.04 -2.12
N VAL A 133 -10.87 0.90 -2.66
CA VAL A 133 -11.63 -0.37 -2.58
C VAL A 133 -11.78 -0.85 -1.15
N GLY A 134 -10.69 -0.84 -0.36
CA GLY A 134 -10.71 -1.20 1.06
C GLY A 134 -11.61 -0.28 1.90
N PHE A 135 -11.60 1.02 1.59
CA PHE A 135 -12.51 1.99 2.20
C PHE A 135 -13.99 1.65 1.88
N ARG A 136 -14.31 1.38 0.61
CA ARG A 136 -15.69 1.01 0.20
C ARG A 136 -16.12 -0.31 0.84
N LEU A 137 -15.27 -1.32 0.86
CA LEU A 137 -15.49 -2.57 1.58
C LEU A 137 -15.86 -2.30 3.06
N ALA A 138 -15.08 -1.45 3.75
CA ALA A 138 -15.28 -1.17 5.16
C ALA A 138 -16.57 -0.36 5.46
N VAL A 139 -17.01 0.48 4.51
CA VAL A 139 -18.26 1.24 4.62
C VAL A 139 -19.48 0.36 4.34
N GLN A 140 -19.41 -0.49 3.31
CA GLN A 140 -20.53 -1.31 2.84
C GLN A 140 -20.69 -2.61 3.65
N HIS A 141 -19.58 -3.19 4.11
CA HIS A 141 -19.50 -4.46 4.83
C HIS A 141 -18.63 -4.36 6.09
N PRO A 142 -18.98 -3.48 7.07
CA PRO A 142 -18.15 -3.27 8.26
C PRO A 142 -17.91 -4.54 9.07
N GLU A 143 -18.82 -5.52 9.00
CA GLU A 143 -18.70 -6.82 9.66
C GLU A 143 -17.56 -7.68 9.10
N ARG A 144 -17.10 -7.41 7.89
CA ARG A 144 -16.00 -8.13 7.23
C ARG A 144 -14.61 -7.55 7.55
N VAL A 145 -14.55 -6.34 8.13
CA VAL A 145 -13.29 -5.62 8.35
C VAL A 145 -13.00 -5.42 9.84
N ARG A 146 -11.95 -6.06 10.33
CA ARG A 146 -11.51 -5.94 11.72
C ARG A 146 -10.71 -4.66 11.97
N ARG A 147 -9.75 -4.34 11.09
CA ARG A 147 -8.94 -3.12 11.06
C ARG A 147 -8.68 -2.73 9.61
N LEU A 148 -8.59 -1.43 9.37
CA LEU A 148 -8.37 -0.89 8.03
C LEU A 148 -7.11 -0.04 8.01
N VAL A 149 -6.19 -0.35 7.09
CA VAL A 149 -5.02 0.48 6.78
C VAL A 149 -5.18 1.06 5.38
N LEU A 150 -5.21 2.36 5.27
CA LEU A 150 -5.29 3.10 4.02
C LEU A 150 -3.93 3.74 3.74
N VAL A 151 -3.26 3.26 2.71
CA VAL A 151 -1.95 3.74 2.28
C VAL A 151 -2.15 4.63 1.05
N SER A 152 -1.83 5.92 1.16
CA SER A 152 -1.99 6.89 0.07
C SER A 152 -3.36 6.86 -0.60
N ALA A 153 -4.45 6.95 0.18
CA ALA A 153 -5.82 6.95 -0.32
C ALA A 153 -6.64 8.10 0.28
N GLY A 154 -7.39 8.81 -0.57
CA GLY A 154 -8.22 9.93 -0.15
C GLY A 154 -9.70 9.58 -0.02
N TYR A 155 -10.44 10.41 0.72
CA TYR A 155 -11.89 10.29 0.85
C TYR A 155 -12.66 11.23 -0.10
N ALA A 156 -11.99 12.22 -0.73
CA ALA A 156 -12.62 13.15 -1.65
C ALA A 156 -11.66 13.58 -2.75
N GLN A 157 -12.21 13.95 -3.90
CA GLN A 157 -11.43 14.37 -5.07
C GLN A 157 -10.65 15.67 -4.83
N ASP A 158 -11.17 16.58 -4.00
CA ASP A 158 -10.48 17.82 -3.65
C ASP A 158 -9.22 17.61 -2.81
N GLY A 159 -8.98 16.38 -2.35
CA GLY A 159 -7.75 15.99 -1.66
C GLY A 159 -6.49 16.02 -2.52
N PHE A 160 -6.62 15.89 -3.81
CA PHE A 160 -5.48 15.97 -4.73
C PHE A 160 -4.95 17.41 -4.86
N PHE A 161 -3.67 17.55 -5.22
CA PHE A 161 -3.17 18.85 -5.67
C PHE A 161 -3.90 19.27 -6.94
N PRO A 162 -4.24 20.57 -7.10
CA PRO A 162 -5.04 21.06 -8.24
C PRO A 162 -4.47 20.70 -9.62
N GLU A 163 -3.15 20.65 -9.76
CA GLU A 163 -2.46 20.28 -11.00
C GLU A 163 -2.65 18.80 -11.38
N MET A 164 -3.02 17.95 -10.43
CA MET A 164 -3.29 16.53 -10.71
C MET A 164 -4.63 16.30 -11.42
N LEU A 165 -5.62 17.14 -11.16
CA LEU A 165 -6.98 16.95 -11.70
C LEU A 165 -7.03 17.00 -13.24
N PRO A 166 -6.39 17.96 -13.94
CA PRO A 166 -6.30 17.94 -15.39
C PRO A 166 -5.60 16.70 -15.95
N MET A 167 -4.55 16.21 -15.27
CA MET A 167 -3.83 15.00 -15.68
C MET A 167 -4.72 13.75 -15.54
N GLN A 168 -5.44 13.62 -14.44
CA GLN A 168 -6.39 12.52 -14.23
C GLN A 168 -7.54 12.56 -15.24
N ALA A 169 -8.01 13.74 -15.63
CA ALA A 169 -9.07 13.90 -16.62
C ALA A 169 -8.65 13.42 -18.02
N GLN A 170 -7.36 13.41 -18.34
CA GLN A 170 -6.80 12.96 -19.62
C GLN A 170 -6.59 11.43 -19.68
N VAL A 171 -6.71 10.72 -18.56
CA VAL A 171 -6.53 9.26 -18.55
C VAL A 171 -7.55 8.62 -19.47
N GLY A 172 -7.07 7.81 -20.41
CA GLY A 172 -7.89 7.13 -21.40
C GLY A 172 -7.05 6.34 -22.41
N ALA A 173 -7.70 5.66 -23.36
CA ALA A 173 -7.08 4.77 -24.35
C ALA A 173 -5.98 5.48 -25.17
N ALA A 174 -6.12 6.78 -25.42
CA ALA A 174 -5.14 7.57 -26.17
C ALA A 174 -3.74 7.59 -25.52
N MET A 175 -3.64 7.31 -24.19
CA MET A 175 -2.37 7.23 -23.48
C MET A 175 -1.67 5.86 -23.64
N ALA A 176 -2.35 4.85 -24.14
CA ALA A 176 -1.84 3.47 -24.13
C ALA A 176 -0.50 3.32 -24.86
N ASP A 177 -0.34 3.96 -26.03
CA ASP A 177 0.90 3.88 -26.79
C ASP A 177 2.08 4.56 -26.06
N MET A 178 1.83 5.70 -25.43
CA MET A 178 2.81 6.46 -24.66
C MET A 178 3.27 5.66 -23.41
N MET A 179 2.41 4.80 -22.89
CA MET A 179 2.71 4.01 -21.69
C MET A 179 3.50 2.73 -21.94
N LYS A 180 3.70 2.29 -23.20
CA LYS A 180 4.32 1.00 -23.55
C LYS A 180 5.70 0.76 -22.90
N GLU A 181 6.47 1.81 -22.70
CA GLU A 181 7.78 1.73 -22.05
C GLU A 181 7.74 1.83 -20.53
N THR A 182 6.59 2.11 -19.95
CA THR A 182 6.45 2.25 -18.49
C THR A 182 6.46 0.87 -17.78
N PRO A 183 6.95 0.81 -16.54
CA PRO A 183 6.87 -0.40 -15.72
C PRO A 183 5.43 -0.91 -15.54
N MET A 184 4.44 -0.01 -15.44
CA MET A 184 3.03 -0.37 -15.29
C MET A 184 2.51 -1.16 -16.48
N TYR A 185 2.76 -0.68 -17.71
CA TYR A 185 2.34 -1.40 -18.92
C TYR A 185 3.06 -2.74 -19.04
N LYS A 186 4.39 -2.76 -18.85
CA LYS A 186 5.20 -4.00 -18.93
C LYS A 186 4.73 -5.04 -17.91
N SER A 187 4.43 -4.60 -16.69
CA SER A 187 3.87 -5.46 -15.64
C SER A 187 2.48 -6.01 -16.02
N TYR A 188 1.61 -5.15 -16.55
CA TYR A 188 0.27 -5.56 -17.00
C TYR A 188 0.33 -6.62 -18.10
N VAL A 189 1.06 -6.36 -19.19
CA VAL A 189 1.09 -7.28 -20.35
C VAL A 189 1.77 -8.61 -20.04
N ALA A 190 2.63 -8.64 -19.03
CA ALA A 190 3.32 -9.85 -18.62
C ALA A 190 2.39 -10.93 -18.03
N VAL A 191 1.24 -10.53 -17.45
CA VAL A 191 0.37 -11.45 -16.71
C VAL A 191 -1.10 -11.38 -17.11
N ALA A 192 -1.54 -10.29 -17.75
CA ALA A 192 -2.95 -10.08 -18.08
C ALA A 192 -3.45 -11.18 -19.04
N PRO A 193 -4.63 -11.78 -18.78
CA PRO A 193 -5.22 -12.78 -19.66
C PRO A 193 -5.51 -12.24 -21.08
N ARG A 194 -5.74 -10.94 -21.19
CA ARG A 194 -6.00 -10.21 -22.44
C ARG A 194 -5.21 -8.89 -22.46
N PRO A 195 -3.90 -8.94 -22.81
CA PRO A 195 -3.05 -7.74 -22.80
C PRO A 195 -3.56 -6.60 -23.70
N GLN A 196 -4.28 -6.95 -24.76
CA GLN A 196 -4.91 -5.98 -25.69
C GLN A 196 -6.03 -5.14 -25.04
N ASP A 197 -6.52 -5.51 -23.87
CA ASP A 197 -7.54 -4.75 -23.13
C ASP A 197 -6.95 -3.53 -22.38
N PHE A 198 -5.63 -3.32 -22.38
CA PHE A 198 -5.01 -2.20 -21.67
C PHE A 198 -5.59 -0.82 -22.05
N PRO A 199 -5.83 -0.49 -23.33
CA PRO A 199 -6.50 0.76 -23.69
C PRO A 199 -7.93 0.86 -23.11
N LYS A 200 -8.69 -0.24 -23.14
CA LYS A 200 -10.05 -0.29 -22.54
C LYS A 200 -9.99 -0.08 -21.02
N LEU A 201 -8.98 -0.64 -20.34
CA LEU A 201 -8.77 -0.40 -18.92
C LEU A 201 -8.51 1.08 -18.62
N LEU A 202 -7.64 1.73 -19.41
CA LEU A 202 -7.38 3.16 -19.26
C LEU A 202 -8.64 4.01 -19.45
N ASP A 203 -9.48 3.70 -20.45
CA ASP A 203 -10.75 4.41 -20.66
C ASP A 203 -11.69 4.27 -19.47
N GLN A 204 -11.83 3.06 -18.92
CA GLN A 204 -12.69 2.81 -17.78
C GLN A 204 -12.14 3.49 -16.50
N MET A 205 -10.83 3.45 -16.28
CA MET A 205 -10.20 4.16 -15.16
C MET A 205 -10.38 5.67 -15.30
N GLY A 206 -10.15 6.24 -16.48
CA GLY A 206 -10.39 7.64 -16.74
C GLY A 206 -11.85 8.05 -16.52
N ALA A 207 -12.79 7.22 -16.98
CA ALA A 207 -14.23 7.44 -16.73
C ALA A 207 -14.56 7.47 -15.24
N MET A 208 -13.93 6.61 -14.43
CA MET A 208 -14.06 6.60 -12.97
C MET A 208 -13.44 7.87 -12.37
N MET A 209 -12.21 8.24 -12.76
CA MET A 209 -11.49 9.39 -12.22
C MET A 209 -12.16 10.74 -12.51
N ARG A 210 -12.88 10.85 -13.62
CA ARG A 210 -13.63 12.07 -13.98
C ARG A 210 -14.91 12.28 -13.19
N LYS A 211 -15.38 11.26 -12.43
CA LYS A 211 -16.56 11.41 -11.59
C LYS A 211 -16.18 12.10 -10.28
N PRO A 212 -16.77 13.26 -9.96
CA PRO A 212 -16.54 13.87 -8.65
C PRO A 212 -17.00 12.95 -7.51
N TYR A 213 -16.25 12.96 -6.43
CA TYR A 213 -16.63 12.23 -5.22
C TYR A 213 -16.21 12.97 -3.95
N ASP A 214 -17.05 12.84 -2.93
CA ASP A 214 -16.77 13.21 -1.55
C ASP A 214 -17.45 12.20 -0.64
N TYR A 215 -16.66 11.48 0.14
CA TYR A 215 -17.11 10.44 1.07
C TYR A 215 -16.94 10.87 2.53
N ALA A 216 -16.92 12.17 2.83
CA ALA A 216 -16.74 12.67 4.20
C ALA A 216 -17.77 12.07 5.18
N GLU A 217 -19.02 11.92 4.76
CA GLU A 217 -20.07 11.31 5.58
C GLU A 217 -19.88 9.80 5.75
N ASP A 218 -19.32 9.12 4.75
CA ASP A 218 -19.00 7.69 4.85
C ASP A 218 -17.81 7.43 5.78
N VAL A 219 -16.83 8.36 5.83
CA VAL A 219 -15.72 8.28 6.79
C VAL A 219 -16.23 8.20 8.24
N LYS A 220 -17.26 8.96 8.57
CA LYS A 220 -17.85 8.98 9.92
C LYS A 220 -18.55 7.67 10.30
N LYS A 221 -18.93 6.85 9.32
CA LYS A 221 -19.59 5.54 9.52
C LYS A 221 -18.60 4.42 9.86
N LEU A 222 -17.30 4.64 9.66
CA LEU A 222 -16.28 3.60 9.91
C LEU A 222 -16.21 3.23 11.39
N ALA A 223 -16.72 2.05 11.73
CA ALA A 223 -16.79 1.58 13.12
C ALA A 223 -15.49 0.94 13.62
N MET A 224 -14.70 0.31 12.72
CA MET A 224 -13.44 -0.34 13.03
C MET A 224 -12.31 0.68 13.23
N PRO A 225 -11.18 0.30 13.88
CA PRO A 225 -9.97 1.11 13.89
C PRO A 225 -9.43 1.31 12.47
N VAL A 226 -9.04 2.56 12.14
CA VAL A 226 -8.46 2.95 10.85
C VAL A 226 -7.07 3.55 11.05
N MET A 227 -6.12 3.15 10.21
CA MET A 227 -4.82 3.78 10.11
C MET A 227 -4.63 4.39 8.73
N LEU A 228 -4.26 5.67 8.71
CA LEU A 228 -3.86 6.39 7.51
C LEU A 228 -2.34 6.41 7.43
N VAL A 229 -1.78 6.12 6.24
CA VAL A 229 -0.34 6.17 5.98
C VAL A 229 -0.08 6.90 4.68
N TYR A 230 0.76 7.94 4.71
CA TYR A 230 1.13 8.74 3.54
C TYR A 230 2.64 8.97 3.49
N GLY A 231 3.17 9.29 2.31
CA GLY A 231 4.46 9.93 2.18
C GLY A 231 4.37 11.43 2.48
N ASP A 232 5.47 12.06 2.90
CA ASP A 232 5.50 13.52 3.09
C ASP A 232 5.46 14.30 1.76
N SER A 233 5.68 13.60 0.65
CA SER A 233 5.60 14.11 -0.73
C SER A 233 4.54 13.36 -1.55
N ASP A 234 3.40 13.03 -0.91
CA ASP A 234 2.29 12.32 -1.55
C ASP A 234 1.53 13.19 -2.57
N MET A 235 0.69 12.57 -3.39
CA MET A 235 -0.20 13.28 -4.32
C MET A 235 -1.42 13.91 -3.63
N TYR A 236 -1.64 13.61 -2.36
CA TYR A 236 -2.68 14.21 -1.54
C TYR A 236 -2.13 15.40 -0.74
N ARG A 237 -2.90 16.50 -0.70
CA ARG A 237 -2.55 17.70 0.07
C ARG A 237 -2.50 17.39 1.57
N PRO A 238 -1.53 17.95 2.32
CA PRO A 238 -1.42 17.74 3.78
C PRO A 238 -2.70 18.10 4.53
N GLU A 239 -3.42 19.15 4.12
CA GLU A 239 -4.68 19.57 4.72
C GLU A 239 -5.77 18.49 4.61
N HIS A 240 -5.82 17.80 3.45
CA HIS A 240 -6.73 16.68 3.24
C HIS A 240 -6.39 15.49 4.14
N ILE A 241 -5.12 15.16 4.27
CA ILE A 241 -4.62 14.07 5.13
C ILE A 241 -5.02 14.33 6.58
N VAL A 242 -4.76 15.54 7.08
CA VAL A 242 -5.12 15.95 8.44
C VAL A 242 -6.64 15.94 8.62
N LYS A 243 -7.38 16.48 7.65
CA LYS A 243 -8.86 16.51 7.71
C LYS A 243 -9.43 15.09 7.72
N PHE A 244 -8.89 14.17 6.94
CA PHE A 244 -9.30 12.76 6.95
C PHE A 244 -9.14 12.16 8.35
N TYR A 245 -7.97 12.38 8.98
CA TYR A 245 -7.71 11.89 10.33
C TYR A 245 -8.67 12.50 11.37
N GLN A 246 -9.01 13.79 11.23
CA GLN A 246 -9.98 14.47 12.08
C GLN A 246 -11.40 13.93 11.91
N LEU A 247 -11.83 13.63 10.68
CA LEU A 247 -13.12 13.00 10.39
C LEU A 247 -13.25 11.62 11.05
N LEU A 248 -12.13 10.90 11.17
CA LEU A 248 -12.04 9.63 11.91
C LEU A 248 -12.02 9.83 13.44
N GLY A 249 -12.09 11.06 13.94
CA GLY A 249 -12.03 11.39 15.36
C GLY A 249 -10.62 11.44 15.94
N GLY A 250 -9.57 11.46 15.09
CA GLY A 250 -8.19 11.60 15.53
C GLY A 250 -7.73 13.05 15.66
N GLY A 251 -6.74 13.31 16.50
CA GLY A 251 -6.11 14.64 16.63
C GLY A 251 -7.02 15.77 17.12
N LEU A 252 -8.16 15.46 17.77
CA LEU A 252 -9.13 16.44 18.25
C LEU A 252 -8.86 16.90 19.69
N LYS A 253 -8.04 16.15 20.43
CA LYS A 253 -7.69 16.43 21.83
C LYS A 253 -6.23 16.05 22.08
N ASP A 254 -5.62 16.63 23.10
CA ASP A 254 -4.39 16.11 23.68
C ASP A 254 -4.63 14.70 24.23
N ALA A 255 -3.68 13.80 23.98
CA ALA A 255 -3.79 12.40 24.40
C ALA A 255 -3.77 12.24 25.93
N GLY A 256 -3.21 13.21 26.66
CA GLY A 256 -2.95 13.14 28.09
C GLY A 256 -1.72 12.32 28.45
N TRP A 257 -1.21 12.54 29.67
CA TRP A 257 -0.02 11.84 30.18
C TRP A 257 -0.21 10.33 30.30
N GLY A 258 -1.42 9.90 30.70
CA GLY A 258 -1.82 8.50 30.77
C GLY A 258 -2.33 7.94 29.44
N ARG A 259 -2.36 8.75 28.37
CA ARG A 259 -2.90 8.39 27.04
C ARG A 259 -4.42 8.14 27.05
N GLU A 260 -5.13 8.66 28.03
CA GLU A 260 -6.56 8.46 28.29
C GLU A 260 -7.47 8.98 27.16
N ASN A 261 -6.99 9.98 26.39
CA ASN A 261 -7.71 10.55 25.24
C ASN A 261 -7.15 10.06 23.89
N MET A 262 -6.34 9.02 23.89
CA MET A 262 -5.75 8.51 22.63
C MET A 262 -6.84 7.96 21.71
N ALA A 263 -6.96 8.52 20.50
CA ALA A 263 -7.89 8.03 19.50
C ALA A 263 -7.61 6.55 19.16
N LYS A 264 -8.64 5.79 18.78
CA LYS A 264 -8.47 4.43 18.24
C LYS A 264 -7.80 4.41 16.85
N ASN A 265 -7.96 5.51 16.12
CA ASN A 265 -7.43 5.69 14.77
C ASN A 265 -5.99 6.22 14.81
N ARG A 266 -5.23 6.00 13.75
CA ARG A 266 -3.80 6.37 13.66
C ARG A 266 -3.52 7.11 12.36
N LEU A 267 -2.50 7.98 12.42
CA LEU A 267 -1.92 8.65 11.27
C LEU A 267 -0.41 8.44 11.30
N ALA A 268 0.16 8.07 10.16
CA ALA A 268 1.59 8.07 9.92
C ALA A 268 1.90 8.84 8.64
N ILE A 269 2.92 9.69 8.68
CA ILE A 269 3.51 10.34 7.52
C ILE A 269 4.97 9.90 7.48
N LEU A 270 5.34 9.18 6.44
CA LEU A 270 6.67 8.60 6.27
C LEU A 270 7.54 9.56 5.46
N PRO A 271 8.67 10.02 6.02
CA PRO A 271 9.52 11.01 5.37
C PRO A 271 10.25 10.43 4.16
N GLY A 272 10.37 11.25 3.10
CA GLY A 272 11.13 10.92 1.90
C GLY A 272 10.41 9.99 0.94
N TYR A 273 9.10 9.80 1.07
CA TYR A 273 8.31 8.99 0.14
C TYR A 273 7.26 9.81 -0.57
N THR A 274 7.05 9.43 -1.83
CA THR A 274 5.98 9.92 -2.70
C THR A 274 4.82 8.93 -2.75
N HIS A 275 3.73 9.31 -3.43
CA HIS A 275 2.67 8.36 -3.77
C HIS A 275 3.19 7.13 -4.51
N TYR A 276 4.20 7.31 -5.37
CA TYR A 276 4.62 6.30 -6.37
C TYR A 276 5.61 5.26 -5.87
N ASP A 277 6.12 5.39 -4.65
CA ASP A 277 7.13 4.50 -4.06
C ASP A 277 6.83 4.06 -2.62
N LEU A 278 5.85 4.71 -1.95
CA LEU A 278 5.47 4.39 -0.57
C LEU A 278 5.10 2.91 -0.36
N PHE A 279 4.48 2.28 -1.36
CA PHE A 279 4.09 0.86 -1.29
C PHE A 279 5.29 -0.11 -1.26
N LEU A 280 6.50 0.37 -1.54
CA LEU A 280 7.77 -0.38 -1.43
C LEU A 280 8.58 0.02 -0.20
N ALA A 281 8.12 1.01 0.60
CA ALA A 281 8.89 1.57 1.70
C ALA A 281 9.24 0.52 2.76
N PRO A 282 10.52 0.31 3.10
CA PRO A 282 10.91 -0.62 4.15
C PRO A 282 10.32 -0.29 5.51
N SER A 283 10.03 1.00 5.76
CA SER A 283 9.40 1.51 6.98
C SER A 283 7.90 1.22 7.06
N LEU A 284 7.24 0.85 5.95
CA LEU A 284 5.78 0.62 5.93
C LEU A 284 5.37 -0.54 6.83
N VAL A 285 6.05 -1.69 6.73
CA VAL A 285 5.72 -2.89 7.52
C VAL A 285 5.85 -2.64 9.03
N PRO A 286 6.99 -2.14 9.57
CA PRO A 286 7.10 -1.87 10.99
C PRO A 286 6.15 -0.76 11.48
N THR A 287 5.67 0.12 10.58
CA THR A 287 4.68 1.14 10.91
C THR A 287 3.28 0.54 11.07
N VAL A 288 2.86 -0.37 10.19
CA VAL A 288 1.48 -0.88 10.19
C VAL A 288 1.27 -2.11 11.07
N LEU A 289 2.27 -2.97 11.25
CA LEU A 289 2.12 -4.22 12.00
C LEU A 289 1.63 -4.02 13.44
N PRO A 290 2.18 -3.10 14.26
CA PRO A 290 1.70 -2.89 15.62
C PRO A 290 0.23 -2.48 15.68
N PHE A 291 -0.23 -1.69 14.71
CA PHE A 291 -1.65 -1.33 14.59
C PHE A 291 -2.51 -2.54 14.21
N LEU A 292 -2.09 -3.32 13.22
CA LEU A 292 -2.78 -4.54 12.80
C LEU A 292 -2.83 -5.59 13.93
N ASP A 293 -1.81 -5.65 14.78
CA ASP A 293 -1.79 -6.51 15.98
C ASP A 293 -2.66 -5.99 17.13
N GLY A 294 -3.23 -4.78 17.01
CA GLY A 294 -3.97 -4.14 18.08
C GLY A 294 -3.10 -3.70 19.25
N LYS A 295 -1.78 -3.58 19.04
CA LYS A 295 -0.81 -3.18 20.06
C LYS A 295 -0.53 -1.68 19.98
N SER A 296 -0.29 -1.07 21.13
CA SER A 296 0.33 0.25 21.18
C SER A 296 1.82 0.12 20.83
N ASN A 297 2.34 1.00 19.96
CA ASN A 297 3.75 0.98 19.57
C ASN A 297 4.70 1.20 20.77
N THR A 298 4.25 1.93 21.80
CA THR A 298 5.02 2.20 23.00
C THR A 298 4.10 2.24 24.23
N ALA A 299 4.58 1.74 25.36
CA ALA A 299 3.95 2.03 26.65
C ALA A 299 4.07 3.54 26.92
N GLY A 300 3.04 4.16 27.46
CA GLY A 300 3.10 5.55 27.91
C GLY A 300 4.21 5.74 28.96
N TRP A 301 4.80 6.93 29.01
CA TRP A 301 5.86 7.21 30.00
C TRP A 301 5.43 6.90 31.43
N ALA A 302 4.21 7.28 31.83
CA ALA A 302 3.65 6.98 33.14
C ALA A 302 3.64 5.47 33.44
N GLN A 303 3.20 4.65 32.48
CA GLN A 303 3.18 3.18 32.61
C GLN A 303 4.58 2.58 32.71
N GLN A 304 5.58 3.17 32.04
CA GLN A 304 6.97 2.74 32.14
C GLN A 304 7.55 3.00 33.54
N VAL A 305 7.23 4.18 34.13
CA VAL A 305 7.69 4.56 35.48
C VAL A 305 7.05 3.66 36.54
N GLU A 306 5.74 3.43 36.45
CA GLU A 306 5.03 2.52 37.37
C GLU A 306 5.55 1.09 37.29
N GLY A 307 5.79 0.58 36.09
CA GLY A 307 6.36 -0.76 35.89
C GLY A 307 7.79 -0.91 36.40
N GLN A 308 8.56 0.19 36.46
CA GLN A 308 9.90 0.19 37.08
C GLN A 308 9.83 0.24 38.63
N ALA A 309 8.86 0.96 39.17
CA ALA A 309 8.65 1.03 40.63
C ALA A 309 8.19 -0.30 41.23
N GLN A 310 7.41 -1.10 40.49
CA GLN A 310 6.95 -2.42 40.91
C GLN A 310 8.01 -3.52 40.81
N ARG A 311 9.14 -3.30 40.14
CA ARG A 311 10.24 -4.24 39.99
C ARG A 311 11.38 -4.05 41.00
N LYS A 312 11.28 -3.03 41.86
CA LYS A 312 12.17 -2.76 43.00
C LYS A 312 11.50 -3.20 44.32
#